data_06c97e4cb428854a78ed44de913cb033
#
_entry.id   06c97e4cb428854a78ed44de913cb033
#
_cell.length_a   1.000
_cell.length_b   1.000
_cell.length_c   1.000
_cell.angle_alpha   90.00
_cell.angle_beta   90.00
_cell.angle_gamma   90.00
#
_symmetry.space_group_name_H-M   'P 1'
#
loop_
_entity.id
_entity.type
_entity.pdbx_description
1 polymer ?
#
loop_
_entity_poly.entity_id
_entity_poly.type
_entity_poly.pdbx_seq_one_letter_code
_entity_poly.pdbx_strand_id
1 'polypeptide(L)'
;MCSIIGYCGKPIDLTAFQAGFARTVSRGPDDSRVIDVGQGILGFHRLSIMGLHPEGMQPFGLNGSWVVCNGEIYGFEKLKKELSKDYTFTSESDCEVLLPMYEKYGVGMFAKLDAEFACIILDTQGGHVIAARDPLGIRPLYYGYDQAGAILFASEPKNLVGLVGRILPFPPGHYYLDGQFVR
;
A
#
# COMPACT_ATOMS: atom_id res chain seq x y z
N MET A 1 -11.69 -4.42 -8.08
CA MET A 1 -10.70 -3.51 -7.44
C MET A 1 -9.99 -4.27 -6.35
N CYS A 2 -8.69 -4.16 -6.26
CA CYS A 2 -7.91 -4.81 -5.20
C CYS A 2 -8.28 -4.33 -3.79
N SER A 3 -7.76 -4.97 -2.76
CA SER A 3 -7.84 -4.54 -1.38
C SER A 3 -6.47 -4.59 -0.73
N ILE A 4 -6.15 -3.56 0.03
CA ILE A 4 -4.92 -3.46 0.81
C ILE A 4 -5.23 -3.30 2.29
N ILE A 5 -4.33 -3.82 3.12
CA ILE A 5 -4.29 -3.57 4.55
C ILE A 5 -2.83 -3.50 5.01
N GLY A 6 -2.53 -2.61 5.95
CA GLY A 6 -1.23 -2.51 6.60
C GLY A 6 -1.39 -2.36 8.10
N TYR A 7 -0.67 -3.16 8.85
CA TYR A 7 -0.43 -2.97 10.28
C TYR A 7 0.99 -2.44 10.43
N CYS A 8 1.11 -1.18 10.81
CA CYS A 8 2.39 -0.47 10.82
C CYS A 8 2.92 -0.37 12.26
N GLY A 9 3.56 -1.43 12.70
CA GLY A 9 4.09 -1.64 14.03
C GLY A 9 4.27 -3.11 14.32
N LYS A 10 4.61 -3.44 15.56
CA LYS A 10 4.65 -4.85 16.00
C LYS A 10 3.22 -5.34 16.23
N PRO A 11 2.75 -6.33 15.46
CA PRO A 11 1.39 -6.81 15.60
C PRO A 11 1.16 -7.46 16.95
N ILE A 12 0.03 -7.12 17.57
CA ILE A 12 -0.36 -7.66 18.85
C ILE A 12 -1.17 -8.94 18.67
N ASP A 13 -1.99 -9.01 17.60
CA ASP A 13 -2.86 -10.15 17.32
C ASP A 13 -2.92 -10.43 15.82
N LEU A 14 -2.17 -11.46 15.38
CA LEU A 14 -2.16 -11.92 13.99
C LEU A 14 -3.51 -12.52 13.58
N THR A 15 -4.21 -13.19 14.51
CA THR A 15 -5.51 -13.80 14.22
C THR A 15 -6.55 -12.73 13.93
N ALA A 16 -6.59 -11.66 14.74
CA ALA A 16 -7.48 -10.52 14.51
C ALA A 16 -7.14 -9.79 13.21
N PHE A 17 -5.84 -9.62 12.88
CA PHE A 17 -5.42 -9.03 11.62
C PHE A 17 -5.90 -9.86 10.42
N GLN A 18 -5.70 -11.17 10.44
CA GLN A 18 -6.14 -12.06 9.36
C GLN A 18 -7.65 -12.07 9.19
N ALA A 19 -8.40 -12.05 10.31
CA ALA A 19 -9.86 -11.93 10.27
C ALA A 19 -10.32 -10.61 9.65
N GLY A 20 -9.66 -9.50 10.00
CA GLY A 20 -9.90 -8.20 9.40
C GLY A 20 -9.59 -8.19 7.89
N PHE A 21 -8.45 -8.74 7.50
CA PHE A 21 -8.03 -8.85 6.11
C PHE A 21 -9.02 -9.65 5.27
N ALA A 22 -9.48 -10.80 5.76
CA ALA A 22 -10.39 -11.68 5.04
C ALA A 22 -11.75 -11.02 4.67
N ARG A 23 -12.16 -9.96 5.39
CA ARG A 23 -13.44 -9.28 5.15
C ARG A 23 -13.54 -8.61 3.78
N THR A 24 -12.43 -8.41 3.10
CA THR A 24 -12.39 -7.77 1.76
C THR A 24 -11.88 -8.68 0.66
N VAL A 25 -11.84 -10.00 0.85
CA VAL A 25 -11.45 -10.97 -0.18
C VAL A 25 -12.27 -10.82 -1.47
N SER A 26 -13.55 -10.44 -1.35
CA SER A 26 -14.44 -10.21 -2.50
C SER A 26 -14.00 -9.04 -3.41
N ARG A 27 -13.15 -8.15 -2.94
CA ARG A 27 -12.57 -7.08 -3.78
C ARG A 27 -11.47 -7.57 -4.71
N GLY A 28 -10.74 -8.59 -4.27
CA GLY A 28 -9.63 -9.18 -5.01
C GLY A 28 -9.64 -10.71 -4.84
N PRO A 29 -10.55 -11.40 -5.53
CA PRO A 29 -10.77 -12.83 -5.29
C PRO A 29 -9.74 -13.73 -5.97
N ASP A 30 -8.87 -13.19 -6.83
CA ASP A 30 -7.99 -13.99 -7.67
C ASP A 30 -6.78 -14.54 -6.92
N ASP A 31 -6.23 -13.75 -5.98
CA ASP A 31 -5.11 -14.16 -5.15
C ASP A 31 -5.03 -13.31 -3.86
N SER A 32 -4.36 -13.84 -2.83
CA SER A 32 -4.20 -13.17 -1.54
C SER A 32 -2.81 -13.42 -0.97
N ARG A 33 -2.16 -12.37 -0.48
CA ARG A 33 -0.85 -12.47 0.16
C ARG A 33 -0.77 -11.61 1.41
N VAL A 34 -0.13 -12.14 2.44
CA VAL A 34 0.23 -11.41 3.66
C VAL A 34 1.73 -11.59 3.88
N ILE A 35 2.44 -10.51 4.13
CA ILE A 35 3.88 -10.52 4.42
C ILE A 35 4.13 -9.77 5.72
N ASP A 36 4.85 -10.40 6.65
CA ASP A 36 5.46 -9.75 7.80
C ASP A 36 6.86 -9.26 7.38
N VAL A 37 7.07 -7.95 7.46
CA VAL A 37 8.34 -7.31 7.08
C VAL A 37 9.16 -6.89 8.31
N GLY A 38 8.80 -7.39 9.50
CA GLY A 38 9.49 -7.11 10.77
C GLY A 38 9.08 -5.78 11.43
N GLN A 39 8.78 -4.75 10.66
CA GLN A 39 8.27 -3.46 11.15
C GLN A 39 6.74 -3.35 11.02
N GLY A 40 6.11 -4.32 10.41
CA GLY A 40 4.68 -4.37 10.19
C GLY A 40 4.28 -5.51 9.28
N ILE A 41 2.98 -5.58 9.01
CA ILE A 41 2.39 -6.60 8.16
C ILE A 41 1.64 -5.91 7.03
N LEU A 42 1.84 -6.36 5.79
CA LEU A 42 1.11 -5.92 4.62
C LEU A 42 0.26 -7.07 4.06
N GLY A 43 -1.00 -6.79 3.76
CA GLY A 43 -1.92 -7.71 3.11
C GLY A 43 -2.46 -7.15 1.80
N PHE A 44 -2.58 -8.01 0.80
CA PHE A 44 -3.07 -7.68 -0.53
C PHE A 44 -4.01 -8.76 -1.06
N HIS A 45 -5.22 -8.33 -1.42
CA HIS A 45 -6.16 -9.15 -2.23
C HIS A 45 -6.15 -8.64 -3.65
N ARG A 46 -5.83 -9.53 -4.59
CA ARG A 46 -5.67 -9.21 -6.00
C ARG A 46 -6.94 -9.41 -6.79
N LEU A 47 -7.31 -8.38 -7.56
CA LEU A 47 -8.13 -8.51 -8.75
C LEU A 47 -7.21 -8.27 -9.96
N SER A 48 -6.98 -9.31 -10.76
CA SER A 48 -6.03 -9.30 -11.87
C SER A 48 -6.62 -8.57 -13.07
N ILE A 49 -6.31 -7.27 -13.20
CA ILE A 49 -6.71 -6.43 -14.34
C ILE A 49 -5.50 -6.19 -15.25
N MET A 50 -4.35 -5.90 -14.65
CA MET A 50 -3.07 -5.72 -15.33
C MET A 50 -2.00 -6.64 -14.75
N GLY A 51 -0.97 -6.96 -15.57
CA GLY A 51 0.11 -7.84 -15.12
C GLY A 51 -0.43 -9.20 -14.66
N LEU A 52 -1.14 -9.91 -15.55
CA LEU A 52 -1.89 -11.14 -15.22
C LEU A 52 -1.02 -12.28 -14.67
N HIS A 53 0.30 -12.19 -14.87
CA HIS A 53 1.26 -13.17 -14.40
C HIS A 53 1.50 -13.08 -12.88
N PRO A 54 2.01 -14.16 -12.26
CA PRO A 54 2.29 -14.21 -10.81
C PRO A 54 3.24 -13.10 -10.33
N GLU A 55 4.16 -12.63 -11.18
CA GLU A 55 5.12 -11.55 -10.88
C GLU A 55 4.44 -10.21 -10.57
N GLY A 56 3.20 -10.00 -11.03
CA GLY A 56 2.39 -8.82 -10.70
C GLY A 56 1.75 -8.88 -9.32
N MET A 57 2.00 -9.93 -8.52
CA MET A 57 1.43 -10.06 -7.18
C MET A 57 2.15 -9.16 -6.18
N GLN A 58 1.37 -8.42 -5.41
CA GLN A 58 1.86 -7.57 -4.33
C GLN A 58 1.80 -8.31 -2.97
N PRO A 59 2.54 -7.85 -1.92
CA PRO A 59 3.42 -6.66 -1.89
C PRO A 59 4.65 -6.79 -2.80
N PHE A 60 5.06 -5.67 -3.41
CA PHE A 60 6.37 -5.57 -4.05
C PHE A 60 7.42 -5.20 -3.01
N GLY A 61 8.64 -5.72 -3.19
CA GLY A 61 9.79 -5.43 -2.34
C GLY A 61 10.98 -4.92 -3.16
N LEU A 62 11.69 -3.91 -2.64
CA LEU A 62 12.91 -3.37 -3.22
C LEU A 62 13.79 -2.79 -2.10
N ASN A 63 15.01 -3.28 -1.96
CA ASN A 63 16.03 -2.75 -1.04
C ASN A 63 15.49 -2.50 0.40
N GLY A 64 14.69 -3.42 0.95
CA GLY A 64 14.11 -3.28 2.28
C GLY A 64 12.84 -2.43 2.37
N SER A 65 12.39 -1.82 1.29
CA SER A 65 11.10 -1.17 1.20
C SER A 65 10.05 -2.11 0.61
N TRP A 66 8.81 -2.02 1.12
CA TRP A 66 7.69 -2.84 0.70
C TRP A 66 6.46 -1.99 0.43
N VAL A 67 5.72 -2.30 -0.64
CA VAL A 67 4.53 -1.54 -1.01
C VAL A 67 3.35 -2.45 -1.34
N VAL A 68 2.17 -2.01 -0.90
CA VAL A 68 0.87 -2.46 -1.43
C VAL A 68 0.12 -1.25 -1.98
N CYS A 69 -0.50 -1.43 -3.13
CA CYS A 69 -1.25 -0.37 -3.81
C CYS A 69 -2.55 -0.93 -4.41
N ASN A 70 -3.66 -0.28 -4.12
CA ASN A 70 -4.90 -0.43 -4.86
C ASN A 70 -5.05 0.80 -5.74
N GLY A 71 -4.72 0.68 -7.02
CA GLY A 71 -4.74 1.84 -7.91
C GLY A 71 -4.43 1.49 -9.35
N GLU A 72 -4.34 2.54 -10.15
CA GLU A 72 -3.91 2.51 -11.54
C GLU A 72 -3.02 3.72 -11.79
N ILE A 73 -1.81 3.49 -12.28
CA ILE A 73 -0.81 4.52 -12.54
C ILE A 73 -0.74 4.73 -14.05
N TYR A 74 -1.23 5.87 -14.50
CA TYR A 74 -1.28 6.21 -15.92
C TYR A 74 0.12 6.56 -16.45
N GLY A 75 0.40 6.14 -17.68
CA GLY A 75 1.69 6.39 -18.30
C GLY A 75 2.88 5.68 -17.64
N PHE A 76 2.61 4.59 -16.92
CA PHE A 76 3.63 3.82 -16.20
C PHE A 76 4.72 3.24 -17.13
N GLU A 77 4.42 2.97 -18.40
CA GLU A 77 5.41 2.49 -19.36
C GLU A 77 6.52 3.52 -19.58
N LYS A 78 6.17 4.82 -19.60
CA LYS A 78 7.14 5.90 -19.69
C LYS A 78 7.99 5.96 -18.43
N LEU A 79 7.36 5.83 -17.26
CA LEU A 79 8.07 5.76 -15.98
C LEU A 79 9.01 4.56 -15.92
N LYS A 80 8.55 3.37 -16.31
CA LYS A 80 9.40 2.17 -16.40
C LYS A 80 10.60 2.40 -17.31
N LYS A 81 10.40 2.98 -18.48
CA LYS A 81 11.49 3.29 -19.42
C LYS A 81 12.52 4.25 -18.82
N GLU A 82 12.08 5.28 -18.09
CA GLU A 82 12.98 6.22 -17.43
C GLU A 82 13.75 5.58 -16.27
N LEU A 83 13.07 4.73 -15.49
CA LEU A 83 13.63 4.06 -14.32
C LEU A 83 14.48 2.84 -14.69
N SER A 84 14.30 2.25 -15.88
CA SER A 84 15.05 1.06 -16.33
C SER A 84 16.56 1.28 -16.49
N LYS A 85 17.03 2.52 -16.35
CA LYS A 85 18.46 2.84 -16.27
C LYS A 85 19.09 2.35 -14.97
N ASP A 86 18.31 2.32 -13.90
CA ASP A 86 18.74 2.04 -12.54
C ASP A 86 18.08 0.79 -11.95
N TYR A 87 16.92 0.35 -12.52
CA TYR A 87 16.11 -0.76 -12.01
C TYR A 87 15.72 -1.75 -13.09
N THR A 88 15.64 -3.02 -12.70
CA THR A 88 15.09 -4.09 -13.53
C THR A 88 13.67 -4.41 -13.08
N PHE A 89 12.70 -4.17 -13.96
CA PHE A 89 11.30 -4.53 -13.72
C PHE A 89 11.09 -6.01 -14.03
N THR A 90 10.30 -6.66 -13.19
CA THR A 90 10.04 -8.11 -13.28
C THR A 90 8.60 -8.44 -13.65
N SER A 91 7.70 -7.47 -13.60
CA SER A 91 6.29 -7.64 -13.92
C SER A 91 5.78 -6.61 -14.91
N GLU A 92 4.59 -6.85 -15.43
CA GLU A 92 3.84 -5.88 -16.24
C GLU A 92 2.94 -4.97 -15.39
N SER A 93 2.96 -5.11 -14.05
CA SER A 93 2.17 -4.27 -13.16
C SER A 93 2.64 -2.81 -13.21
N ASP A 94 1.69 -1.91 -13.33
CA ASP A 94 1.89 -0.47 -13.20
C ASP A 94 2.41 -0.07 -11.81
N CYS A 95 1.90 -0.72 -10.76
CA CYS A 95 2.27 -0.43 -9.37
C CYS A 95 3.73 -0.79 -9.03
N GLU A 96 4.42 -1.59 -9.86
CA GLU A 96 5.82 -1.91 -9.65
C GLU A 96 6.74 -0.66 -9.70
N VAL A 97 6.30 0.42 -10.35
CA VAL A 97 7.08 1.67 -10.43
C VAL A 97 7.19 2.41 -9.09
N LEU A 98 6.31 2.11 -8.12
CA LEU A 98 6.20 2.89 -6.88
C LEU A 98 7.47 2.83 -6.03
N LEU A 99 8.09 1.66 -5.85
CA LEU A 99 9.31 1.57 -5.05
C LEU A 99 10.53 2.22 -5.72
N PRO A 100 10.80 2.01 -7.02
CA PRO A 100 11.83 2.77 -7.72
C PRO A 100 11.60 4.29 -7.68
N MET A 101 10.36 4.73 -7.77
CA MET A 101 10.00 6.15 -7.62
C MET A 101 10.28 6.65 -6.19
N TYR A 102 9.94 5.84 -5.18
CA TYR A 102 10.19 6.17 -3.79
C TYR A 102 11.70 6.28 -3.51
N GLU A 103 12.51 5.34 -3.96
CA GLU A 103 13.96 5.42 -3.81
C GLU A 103 14.56 6.66 -4.46
N LYS A 104 14.05 7.04 -5.63
CA LYS A 104 14.59 8.17 -6.39
C LYS A 104 14.13 9.53 -5.87
N TYR A 105 12.90 9.65 -5.40
CA TYR A 105 12.27 10.94 -5.10
C TYR A 105 11.72 11.05 -3.66
N GLY A 106 11.82 9.98 -2.85
CA GLY A 106 11.17 9.92 -1.54
C GLY A 106 9.66 10.15 -1.66
N VAL A 107 9.06 10.75 -0.66
CA VAL A 107 7.62 11.11 -0.69
C VAL A 107 7.27 12.15 -1.75
N GLY A 108 8.24 12.88 -2.30
CA GLY A 108 8.06 13.78 -3.44
C GLY A 108 7.59 13.08 -4.73
N MET A 109 7.66 11.74 -4.77
CA MET A 109 7.14 10.95 -5.88
C MET A 109 5.64 11.16 -6.09
N PHE A 110 4.86 11.36 -5.03
CA PHE A 110 3.40 11.47 -5.13
C PHE A 110 2.96 12.67 -5.97
N ALA A 111 3.73 13.76 -5.99
CA ALA A 111 3.48 14.90 -6.85
C ALA A 111 3.81 14.66 -8.34
N LYS A 112 4.42 13.51 -8.66
CA LYS A 112 4.84 13.15 -10.03
C LYS A 112 3.95 12.05 -10.65
N LEU A 113 3.02 11.50 -9.87
CA LEU A 113 2.13 10.45 -10.31
C LEU A 113 0.87 11.04 -10.96
N ASP A 114 0.57 10.59 -12.16
CA ASP A 114 -0.77 10.69 -12.74
C ASP A 114 -1.47 9.35 -12.46
N ALA A 115 -2.31 9.32 -11.43
CA ALA A 115 -2.82 8.06 -10.89
C ALA A 115 -4.09 8.24 -10.06
N GLU A 116 -4.89 7.19 -10.03
CA GLU A 116 -5.90 6.97 -9.00
C GLU A 116 -5.42 5.85 -8.08
N PHE A 117 -5.13 6.15 -6.82
CA PHE A 117 -4.46 5.19 -5.96
C PHE A 117 -4.71 5.38 -4.46
N ALA A 118 -4.54 4.28 -3.74
CA ALA A 118 -4.27 4.25 -2.31
C ALA A 118 -3.11 3.27 -2.09
N CYS A 119 -2.06 3.68 -1.41
CA CYS A 119 -0.90 2.83 -1.16
C CYS A 119 -0.40 2.92 0.27
N ILE A 120 0.33 1.89 0.68
CA ILE A 120 1.04 1.81 1.96
C ILE A 120 2.47 1.36 1.64
N ILE A 121 3.47 2.10 2.12
CA ILE A 121 4.88 1.75 2.00
C ILE A 121 5.46 1.59 3.40
N LEU A 122 6.15 0.47 3.62
CA LEU A 122 6.98 0.23 4.80
C LEU A 122 8.44 0.21 4.36
N ASP A 123 9.18 1.24 4.74
CA ASP A 123 10.61 1.34 4.53
C ASP A 123 11.34 0.82 5.77
N THR A 124 11.79 -0.44 5.71
CA THR A 124 12.40 -1.10 6.88
C THR A 124 13.84 -0.63 7.14
N GLN A 125 14.50 -0.01 6.16
CA GLN A 125 15.85 0.53 6.35
C GLN A 125 15.81 1.93 6.94
N GLY A 126 14.97 2.81 6.39
CA GLY A 126 14.75 4.15 6.92
C GLY A 126 13.88 4.18 8.18
N GLY A 127 13.17 3.10 8.47
CA GLY A 127 12.22 3.04 9.58
C GLY A 127 10.93 3.82 9.33
N HIS A 128 10.60 4.12 8.07
CA HIS A 128 9.47 4.96 7.73
C HIS A 128 8.19 4.17 7.44
N VAL A 129 7.08 4.73 7.92
CA VAL A 129 5.71 4.33 7.59
C VAL A 129 5.08 5.40 6.72
N ILE A 130 4.74 5.05 5.48
CA ILE A 130 4.14 5.96 4.53
C ILE A 130 2.82 5.38 4.04
N ALA A 131 1.80 6.21 3.93
CA ALA A 131 0.58 5.89 3.20
C ALA A 131 0.18 7.11 2.38
N ALA A 132 -0.49 6.90 1.24
CA ALA A 132 -0.96 8.02 0.43
C ALA A 132 -2.25 7.66 -0.31
N ARG A 133 -3.03 8.71 -0.61
CA ARG A 133 -4.28 8.61 -1.34
C ARG A 133 -4.34 9.66 -2.43
N ASP A 134 -4.86 9.29 -3.58
CA ASP A 134 -4.97 10.17 -4.75
C ASP A 134 -5.72 11.48 -4.44
N PRO A 135 -5.47 12.56 -5.23
CA PRO A 135 -6.03 13.89 -4.98
C PRO A 135 -7.54 13.96 -4.94
N LEU A 136 -8.23 13.10 -5.69
CA LEU A 136 -9.70 13.05 -5.74
C LEU A 136 -10.29 12.05 -4.75
N GLY A 137 -9.46 11.17 -4.16
CA GLY A 137 -9.92 10.10 -3.29
C GLY A 137 -10.71 9.02 -4.01
N ILE A 138 -10.40 8.77 -5.30
CA ILE A 138 -11.06 7.75 -6.12
C ILE A 138 -10.89 6.37 -5.48
N ARG A 139 -9.66 6.06 -5.05
CA ARG A 139 -9.42 4.82 -4.33
C ARG A 139 -9.65 5.01 -2.83
N PRO A 140 -10.43 4.11 -2.19
CA PRO A 140 -10.71 4.22 -0.77
C PRO A 140 -9.49 3.88 0.07
N LEU A 141 -9.31 4.63 1.15
CA LEU A 141 -8.35 4.34 2.21
C LEU A 141 -8.91 4.85 3.55
N TYR A 142 -8.76 4.03 4.58
CA TYR A 142 -9.15 4.33 5.96
C TYR A 142 -7.99 4.03 6.88
N TYR A 143 -7.99 4.61 8.07
CA TYR A 143 -6.95 4.39 9.06
C TYR A 143 -7.51 4.44 10.48
N GLY A 144 -6.72 3.97 11.40
CA GLY A 144 -6.96 4.06 12.84
C GLY A 144 -5.74 3.63 13.62
N TYR A 145 -5.81 3.80 14.92
CA TYR A 145 -4.74 3.42 15.84
C TYR A 145 -5.22 2.32 16.77
N ASP A 146 -4.36 1.33 16.99
CA ASP A 146 -4.63 0.30 18.00
C ASP A 146 -4.36 0.82 19.43
N GLN A 147 -4.56 -0.04 20.41
CA GLN A 147 -4.35 0.33 21.82
C GLN A 147 -2.89 0.64 22.17
N ALA A 148 -1.94 0.13 21.39
CA ALA A 148 -0.52 0.38 21.57
C ALA A 148 -0.01 1.61 20.79
N GLY A 149 -0.90 2.29 20.03
CA GLY A 149 -0.58 3.47 19.24
C GLY A 149 -0.03 3.15 17.85
N ALA A 150 -0.01 1.89 17.42
CA ALA A 150 0.35 1.53 16.05
C ALA A 150 -0.76 1.94 15.08
N ILE A 151 -0.37 2.51 13.93
CA ILE A 151 -1.33 2.89 12.89
C ILE A 151 -1.61 1.71 11.97
N LEU A 152 -2.89 1.57 11.61
CA LEU A 152 -3.36 0.62 10.61
C LEU A 152 -4.04 1.38 9.48
N PHE A 153 -3.83 0.89 8.26
CA PHE A 153 -4.50 1.39 7.05
C PHE A 153 -5.23 0.25 6.35
N ALA A 154 -6.37 0.54 5.72
CA ALA A 154 -7.09 -0.46 4.94
C ALA A 154 -7.98 0.18 3.87
N SER A 155 -8.28 -0.59 2.83
CA SER A 155 -9.17 -0.18 1.74
C SER A 155 -10.60 0.08 2.21
N GLU A 156 -11.09 -0.66 3.21
CA GLU A 156 -12.45 -0.50 3.72
C GLU A 156 -12.47 -0.47 5.26
N PRO A 157 -13.42 0.30 5.85
CA PRO A 157 -13.47 0.42 7.31
C PRO A 157 -13.73 -0.92 8.01
N LYS A 158 -14.46 -1.83 7.38
CA LYS A 158 -14.74 -3.16 7.95
C LYS A 158 -13.48 -3.98 8.24
N ASN A 159 -12.37 -3.75 7.50
CA ASN A 159 -11.10 -4.41 7.77
C ASN A 159 -10.56 -4.06 9.16
N LEU A 160 -10.82 -2.83 9.62
CA LEU A 160 -10.25 -2.26 10.83
C LEU A 160 -11.12 -2.47 12.08
N VAL A 161 -12.34 -2.95 11.91
CA VAL A 161 -13.26 -3.24 13.03
C VAL A 161 -12.67 -4.29 13.94
N GLY A 162 -12.51 -3.94 15.23
CA GLY A 162 -11.90 -4.80 16.24
C GLY A 162 -10.37 -4.73 16.31
N LEU A 163 -9.72 -4.01 15.37
CA LEU A 163 -8.27 -3.79 15.37
C LEU A 163 -7.89 -2.42 15.90
N VAL A 164 -8.74 -1.42 15.71
CA VAL A 164 -8.49 -0.03 16.12
C VAL A 164 -9.65 0.53 16.92
N GLY A 165 -9.37 1.54 17.74
CA GLY A 165 -10.40 2.16 18.58
C GLY A 165 -11.35 3.07 17.78
N ARG A 166 -10.83 3.81 16.79
CA ARG A 166 -11.59 4.71 15.93
C ARG A 166 -11.14 4.57 14.49
N ILE A 167 -12.08 4.46 13.58
CA ILE A 167 -11.82 4.37 12.14
C ILE A 167 -12.13 5.71 11.49
N LEU A 168 -11.17 6.24 10.74
CA LEU A 168 -11.25 7.51 10.06
C LEU A 168 -10.97 7.35 8.56
N PRO A 169 -11.63 8.11 7.68
CA PRO A 169 -11.25 8.16 6.27
C PRO A 169 -9.90 8.86 6.12
N PHE A 170 -9.04 8.29 5.29
CA PHE A 170 -7.77 8.93 4.92
C PHE A 170 -8.07 10.13 4.01
N PRO A 171 -7.55 11.33 4.29
CA PRO A 171 -7.88 12.52 3.52
C PRO A 171 -7.36 12.41 2.08
N PRO A 172 -8.16 12.73 1.05
CA PRO A 172 -7.71 12.78 -0.33
C PRO A 172 -6.59 13.80 -0.53
N GLY A 173 -5.67 13.50 -1.46
CA GLY A 173 -4.55 14.39 -1.79
C GLY A 173 -3.53 14.57 -0.68
N HIS A 174 -3.47 13.62 0.26
CA HIS A 174 -2.48 13.64 1.34
C HIS A 174 -1.63 12.38 1.32
N TYR A 175 -0.45 12.51 1.88
CA TYR A 175 0.33 11.37 2.35
C TYR A 175 0.54 11.46 3.87
N TYR A 176 0.70 10.30 4.47
CA TYR A 176 1.11 10.12 5.86
C TYR A 176 2.59 9.75 5.88
N LEU A 177 3.36 10.37 6.75
CA LEU A 177 4.75 10.03 7.05
C LEU A 177 4.95 10.10 8.56
N ASP A 178 5.20 8.97 9.21
CA ASP A 178 5.62 8.83 10.60
C ASP A 178 4.83 9.70 11.61
N GLY A 179 3.52 9.67 11.51
CA GLY A 179 2.62 10.41 12.42
C GLY A 179 2.06 11.72 11.86
N GLN A 180 2.51 12.16 10.69
CA GLN A 180 2.09 13.43 10.10
C GLN A 180 1.33 13.21 8.78
N PHE A 181 0.20 13.91 8.64
CA PHE A 181 -0.53 14.03 7.37
C PHE A 181 -0.08 15.30 6.65
N VAL A 182 0.38 15.15 5.42
CA VAL A 182 0.89 16.24 4.59
C VAL A 182 0.11 16.25 3.27
N ARG A 183 -0.27 17.45 2.83
CA ARG A 183 -1.00 17.67 1.57
C ARG A 183 -0.04 17.92 0.42
#